data_7118070dc65c5a85146f9e6dc0990559
#
_entry.id   7118070dc65c5a85146f9e6dc0990559
#
_cell.length_a   1.000
_cell.length_b   1.000
_cell.length_c   1.000
_cell.angle_alpha   90.00
_cell.angle_beta   90.00
_cell.angle_gamma   90.00
#
_symmetry.space_group_name_H-M   'P 1'
#
loop_
_entity.id
_entity.type
_entity.pdbx_description
1 polymer ?
#
loop_
_entity_poly.entity_id
_entity_poly.type
_entity_poly.pdbx_seq_one_letter_code
_entity_poly.pdbx_strand_id
1 'polypeptide(L)'
;MPNLHELENAMPVAPLKIIALPSAEKMGRRINDYMVEFRKSIHNDKVKNDPAFHGYIESNYLVDVDVPRFGSGEAKAQIGETIRGRDLFILTDVCNHSITYNMNGYTNHMSPDDHYQDLKRVIAACNGKARRINVIMPFLYEGRQHRRSGRESLDCAYALEELRDMGIDNFITFDAHDPRVQNSTPLNGFDNFTTPYQFIKSLLKSEDDLIVDKDHLLVISPDEGALDRAIYFASVLGVDTGMFYKRRDYSTIVNGKNPIVAHEFLGDNIDGKDIIIIDDMISSGGSMLDTARQLKAMNARRVYICCTFGLFTDGLKNFDAAYEHGDFDKVITTNLTYLPPEIYTRPYFVEADMSKFIASLIDFMNHDASLSNVMATTDKIHGIVEAYNSRKDMNEFHF
;
A
#
# COMPACT_ATOMS: atom_id res chain seq x y z
N MET A 1 7.81 14.56 11.44
CA MET A 1 8.89 13.78 10.79
C MET A 1 9.22 12.63 11.71
N PRO A 2 9.57 11.43 11.21
CA PRO A 2 10.28 10.49 12.03
C PRO A 2 11.47 11.22 12.60
N ASN A 3 11.91 10.83 13.79
CA ASN A 3 13.01 11.53 14.46
C ASN A 3 14.30 11.31 13.65
N LEU A 4 14.51 12.08 12.58
CA LEU A 4 15.70 12.02 11.72
C LEU A 4 16.99 12.24 12.52
N HIS A 5 16.89 12.84 13.74
CA HIS A 5 18.03 12.94 14.68
C HIS A 5 18.58 11.58 15.10
N GLU A 6 17.78 10.51 15.10
CA GLU A 6 18.28 9.15 15.34
C GLU A 6 19.22 8.68 14.22
N LEU A 7 18.95 9.08 12.98
CA LEU A 7 19.75 8.70 11.83
C LEU A 7 21.02 9.54 11.66
N GLU A 8 21.07 10.77 12.24
CA GLU A 8 22.24 11.65 12.15
C GLU A 8 23.52 11.03 12.77
N ASN A 9 23.36 10.09 13.69
CA ASN A 9 24.46 9.41 14.37
C ASN A 9 24.61 7.93 13.96
N ALA A 10 23.76 7.43 13.07
CA ALA A 10 23.83 6.08 12.56
C ALA A 10 24.62 6.05 11.25
N MET A 11 25.38 4.98 11.02
CA MET A 11 26.07 4.77 9.74
C MET A 11 25.17 3.99 8.79
N PRO A 12 25.10 4.39 7.51
CA PRO A 12 24.37 3.58 6.52
C PRO A 12 25.09 2.25 6.30
N VAL A 13 24.31 1.20 6.01
CA VAL A 13 24.82 -0.14 5.66
C VAL A 13 25.74 -0.08 4.43
N ALA A 14 25.35 0.72 3.44
CA ALA A 14 26.09 1.02 2.24
C ALA A 14 25.45 2.24 1.54
N PRO A 15 26.11 2.85 0.54
CA PRO A 15 25.49 3.88 -0.25
C PRO A 15 24.21 3.38 -0.93
N LEU A 16 23.12 4.13 -0.73
CA LEU A 16 21.77 3.80 -1.18
C LEU A 16 21.64 3.91 -2.71
N LYS A 17 20.92 2.97 -3.31
CA LYS A 17 20.35 3.11 -4.65
C LYS A 17 18.93 2.50 -4.68
N ILE A 18 18.08 3.07 -5.55
CA ILE A 18 16.69 2.66 -5.73
C ILE A 18 16.49 2.30 -7.20
N ILE A 19 15.97 1.12 -7.47
CA ILE A 19 15.44 0.74 -8.77
C ILE A 19 13.93 0.79 -8.68
N ALA A 20 13.29 1.66 -9.45
CA ALA A 20 11.85 1.60 -9.66
C ALA A 20 11.59 0.94 -11.02
N LEU A 21 10.95 -0.24 -11.03
CA LEU A 21 10.56 -0.86 -12.28
C LEU A 21 9.58 0.06 -13.03
N PRO A 22 9.42 -0.10 -14.36
CA PRO A 22 8.49 0.72 -15.14
C PRO A 22 7.09 0.81 -14.56
N SER A 23 6.62 -0.27 -13.91
CA SER A 23 5.31 -0.32 -13.22
C SER A 23 5.20 0.63 -12.03
N ALA A 24 6.30 0.99 -11.38
CA ALA A 24 6.36 1.79 -10.17
C ALA A 24 7.11 3.13 -10.37
N GLU A 25 7.38 3.54 -11.60
CA GLU A 25 8.21 4.70 -11.92
C GLU A 25 7.71 6.00 -11.25
N LYS A 26 6.40 6.27 -11.32
CA LYS A 26 5.80 7.47 -10.72
C LYS A 26 6.04 7.54 -9.21
N MET A 27 5.85 6.42 -8.52
CA MET A 27 6.08 6.31 -7.09
C MET A 27 7.58 6.42 -6.77
N GLY A 28 8.42 5.73 -7.53
CA GLY A 28 9.88 5.79 -7.36
C GLY A 28 10.44 7.20 -7.46
N ARG A 29 9.93 8.02 -8.39
CA ARG A 29 10.30 9.44 -8.51
C ARG A 29 9.92 10.25 -7.26
N ARG A 30 8.69 10.10 -6.76
CA ARG A 30 8.24 10.76 -5.52
C ARG A 30 9.09 10.33 -4.31
N ILE A 31 9.39 9.05 -4.19
CA ILE A 31 10.26 8.51 -3.13
C ILE A 31 11.65 9.13 -3.20
N ASN A 32 12.23 9.17 -4.41
CA ASN A 32 13.53 9.78 -4.63
C ASN A 32 13.56 11.25 -4.19
N ASP A 33 12.53 12.03 -4.54
CA ASP A 33 12.46 13.44 -4.18
C ASP A 33 12.46 13.63 -2.67
N TYR A 34 11.70 12.81 -1.92
CA TYR A 34 11.72 12.82 -0.46
C TYR A 34 13.09 12.36 0.11
N MET A 35 13.71 11.35 -0.47
CA MET A 35 15.06 10.91 -0.05
C MET A 35 16.10 12.02 -0.23
N VAL A 36 16.04 12.71 -1.36
CA VAL A 36 16.92 13.86 -1.63
C VAL A 36 16.67 14.99 -0.61
N GLU A 37 15.40 15.29 -0.32
CA GLU A 37 15.02 16.28 0.69
C GLU A 37 15.53 15.91 2.08
N PHE A 38 15.26 14.68 2.54
CA PHE A 38 15.68 14.19 3.85
C PHE A 38 17.18 14.32 4.05
N ARG A 39 17.96 13.84 3.09
CA ARG A 39 19.42 13.81 3.22
C ARG A 39 20.09 15.15 3.01
N LYS A 40 19.49 16.06 2.26
CA LYS A 40 19.94 17.45 2.17
C LYS A 40 19.70 18.23 3.48
N SER A 41 18.66 17.89 4.24
CA SER A 41 18.34 18.54 5.52
C SER A 41 19.28 18.13 6.66
N ILE A 42 20.06 17.07 6.49
CA ILE A 42 21.06 16.62 7.48
C ILE A 42 22.24 17.59 7.47
N HIS A 43 22.31 18.45 8.50
CA HIS A 43 23.34 19.47 8.65
C HIS A 43 24.61 18.99 9.40
N ASN A 44 24.85 17.69 9.45
CA ASN A 44 26.01 17.16 10.18
C ASN A 44 27.28 17.29 9.34
N ASP A 45 28.24 18.07 9.81
CA ASP A 45 29.55 18.25 9.14
C ASP A 45 30.35 16.93 9.02
N LYS A 46 30.09 15.94 9.88
CA LYS A 46 30.67 14.59 9.76
C LYS A 46 30.26 13.92 8.47
N VAL A 47 28.97 14.01 8.10
CA VAL A 47 28.43 13.38 6.88
C VAL A 47 29.09 13.97 5.62
N LYS A 48 29.48 15.25 5.64
CA LYS A 48 30.08 15.92 4.48
C LYS A 48 31.55 15.58 4.27
N ASN A 49 32.27 15.28 5.33
CA ASN A 49 33.74 15.20 5.32
C ASN A 49 34.30 13.81 5.64
N ASP A 50 33.47 12.89 6.13
CA ASP A 50 33.89 11.52 6.47
C ASP A 50 33.77 10.59 5.24
N PRO A 51 34.86 9.94 4.84
CA PRO A 51 34.85 8.96 3.73
C PRO A 51 33.83 7.82 3.89
N ALA A 52 33.44 7.50 5.14
CA ALA A 52 32.43 6.49 5.43
C ALA A 52 31.03 6.85 4.88
N PHE A 53 30.77 8.15 4.68
CA PHE A 53 29.53 8.66 4.10
C PHE A 53 29.63 8.99 2.60
N HIS A 54 30.67 8.48 1.92
CA HIS A 54 30.78 8.67 0.47
C HIS A 54 29.55 8.12 -0.27
N GLY A 55 28.89 8.96 -1.08
CA GLY A 55 27.67 8.62 -1.80
C GLY A 55 26.40 8.61 -0.90
N TYR A 56 26.47 9.19 0.29
CA TYR A 56 25.31 9.33 1.17
C TYR A 56 24.37 10.45 0.72
N ILE A 57 24.92 11.62 0.38
CA ILE A 57 24.15 12.75 -0.15
C ILE A 57 24.30 12.74 -1.67
N GLU A 58 23.24 12.36 -2.33
CA GLU A 58 23.14 12.32 -3.81
C GLU A 58 22.03 13.28 -4.28
N SER A 59 22.15 13.73 -5.50
CA SER A 59 21.07 14.49 -6.16
C SER A 59 19.99 13.58 -6.76
N ASN A 60 20.31 12.29 -6.90
CA ASN A 60 19.40 11.25 -7.42
C ASN A 60 19.85 9.87 -6.94
N TYR A 61 18.94 9.14 -6.33
CA TYR A 61 19.15 7.76 -5.86
C TYR A 61 18.61 6.72 -6.84
N LEU A 62 17.82 7.14 -7.84
CA LEU A 62 17.27 6.23 -8.85
C LEU A 62 18.37 5.72 -9.78
N VAL A 63 18.29 4.43 -10.08
CA VAL A 63 19.09 3.74 -11.09
C VAL A 63 18.20 3.46 -12.27
N ASP A 64 18.66 3.85 -13.46
CA ASP A 64 17.95 3.53 -14.70
C ASP A 64 17.94 2.03 -14.94
N VAL A 65 16.78 1.50 -15.23
CA VAL A 65 16.55 0.10 -15.57
C VAL A 65 15.62 -0.01 -16.75
N ASP A 66 16.02 -0.84 -17.71
CA ASP A 66 15.17 -1.20 -18.85
C ASP A 66 14.87 -2.70 -18.85
N VAL A 67 13.64 -3.04 -19.23
CA VAL A 67 13.22 -4.44 -19.41
C VAL A 67 12.59 -4.60 -20.80
N PRO A 68 13.40 -4.45 -21.87
CA PRO A 68 12.89 -4.54 -23.23
C PRO A 68 12.36 -5.94 -23.55
N ARG A 69 11.25 -5.95 -24.31
CA ARG A 69 10.59 -7.16 -24.79
C ARG A 69 11.07 -7.51 -26.21
N PHE A 70 11.30 -8.79 -26.45
CA PHE A 70 11.44 -9.31 -27.81
C PHE A 70 10.05 -9.49 -28.43
N GLY A 71 9.99 -9.61 -29.76
CA GLY A 71 8.72 -9.81 -30.48
C GLY A 71 7.94 -11.07 -30.08
N SER A 72 8.61 -12.04 -29.47
CA SER A 72 8.04 -13.25 -28.87
C SER A 72 7.39 -13.05 -27.50
N GLY A 73 7.59 -11.87 -26.88
CA GLY A 73 7.15 -11.56 -25.51
C GLY A 73 8.20 -11.82 -24.42
N GLU A 74 9.29 -12.53 -24.73
CA GLU A 74 10.44 -12.68 -23.82
C GLU A 74 11.08 -11.32 -23.53
N ALA A 75 11.75 -11.21 -22.38
CA ALA A 75 12.41 -9.97 -21.99
C ALA A 75 13.78 -10.22 -21.37
N LYS A 76 14.57 -9.15 -21.29
CA LYS A 76 15.83 -9.11 -20.52
C LYS A 76 15.85 -7.82 -19.68
N ALA A 77 16.45 -7.88 -18.49
CA ALA A 77 16.69 -6.67 -17.72
C ALA A 77 18.10 -6.10 -18.03
N GLN A 78 18.18 -4.78 -18.05
CA GLN A 78 19.45 -4.04 -18.21
C GLN A 78 19.49 -2.95 -17.15
N ILE A 79 20.59 -2.90 -16.37
CA ILE A 79 20.83 -1.87 -15.35
C ILE A 79 21.82 -0.88 -15.89
N GLY A 80 21.46 0.42 -15.92
CA GLY A 80 22.21 1.49 -16.59
C GLY A 80 23.48 1.93 -15.87
N GLU A 81 23.62 1.63 -14.57
CA GLU A 81 24.81 1.99 -13.79
C GLU A 81 25.28 0.87 -12.85
N THR A 82 26.45 1.04 -12.24
CA THR A 82 26.95 0.05 -11.28
C THR A 82 26.20 0.07 -9.98
N ILE A 83 25.74 -1.11 -9.54
CA ILE A 83 25.09 -1.33 -8.24
C ILE A 83 26.02 -2.08 -7.27
N ARG A 84 27.30 -2.25 -7.63
CA ARG A 84 28.26 -2.96 -6.81
C ARG A 84 28.44 -2.29 -5.44
N GLY A 85 28.26 -3.09 -4.38
CA GLY A 85 28.41 -2.65 -3.01
C GLY A 85 27.33 -1.66 -2.55
N ARG A 86 26.23 -1.51 -3.28
CA ARG A 86 25.11 -0.63 -2.91
C ARG A 86 24.11 -1.37 -2.03
N ASP A 87 23.47 -0.65 -1.12
CA ASP A 87 22.23 -1.09 -0.49
C ASP A 87 21.10 -0.75 -1.45
N LEU A 88 20.54 -1.79 -2.08
CA LEU A 88 19.64 -1.66 -3.22
C LEU A 88 18.20 -1.91 -2.79
N PHE A 89 17.32 -0.97 -3.11
CA PHE A 89 15.86 -1.13 -2.97
C PHE A 89 15.23 -1.23 -4.35
N ILE A 90 14.48 -2.32 -4.59
CA ILE A 90 13.79 -2.57 -5.87
C ILE A 90 12.30 -2.42 -5.63
N LEU A 91 11.68 -1.43 -6.27
CA LEU A 91 10.26 -1.11 -6.17
C LEU A 91 9.51 -1.63 -7.39
N THR A 92 8.43 -2.37 -7.18
CA THR A 92 7.55 -2.90 -8.23
C THR A 92 6.08 -2.78 -7.86
N ASP A 93 5.23 -2.41 -8.82
CA ASP A 93 3.78 -2.50 -8.72
C ASP A 93 3.30 -3.61 -9.66
N VAL A 94 2.89 -4.75 -9.10
CA VAL A 94 2.42 -5.90 -9.88
C VAL A 94 1.01 -5.72 -10.44
N CYS A 95 0.28 -4.70 -9.99
CA CYS A 95 -1.08 -4.42 -10.44
C CYS A 95 -1.17 -3.37 -11.57
N ASN A 96 -0.05 -2.81 -12.01
CA ASN A 96 -0.05 -1.74 -13.01
C ASN A 96 -0.35 -2.27 -14.42
N HIS A 97 -1.61 -2.40 -14.74
CA HIS A 97 -2.09 -2.84 -16.06
C HIS A 97 -1.98 -1.78 -17.17
N SER A 98 -1.52 -0.56 -16.86
CA SER A 98 -1.33 0.49 -17.88
C SER A 98 -0.09 0.28 -18.74
N ILE A 99 0.87 -0.50 -18.25
CA ILE A 99 2.08 -0.82 -19.00
C ILE A 99 1.74 -1.85 -20.08
N THR A 100 2.21 -1.58 -21.30
CA THR A 100 1.93 -2.45 -22.46
C THR A 100 3.21 -2.84 -23.19
N TYR A 101 3.16 -3.95 -23.90
CA TYR A 101 4.20 -4.40 -24.84
C TYR A 101 3.60 -5.07 -26.05
N ASN A 102 4.36 -5.10 -27.16
CA ASN A 102 3.94 -5.80 -28.37
C ASN A 102 4.49 -7.23 -28.41
N MET A 103 3.60 -8.19 -28.69
CA MET A 103 3.95 -9.60 -28.86
C MET A 103 3.17 -10.14 -30.07
N ASN A 104 3.89 -10.74 -31.03
CA ASN A 104 3.29 -11.29 -32.26
C ASN A 104 2.36 -10.31 -33.01
N GLY A 105 2.68 -9.01 -32.95
CA GLY A 105 1.89 -7.96 -33.61
C GLY A 105 0.67 -7.45 -32.81
N TYR A 106 0.44 -7.97 -31.61
CA TYR A 106 -0.64 -7.52 -30.71
C TYR A 106 -0.10 -6.70 -29.55
N THR A 107 -0.83 -5.66 -29.15
CA THR A 107 -0.56 -4.93 -27.92
C THR A 107 -1.14 -5.70 -26.76
N ASN A 108 -0.29 -6.02 -25.78
CA ASN A 108 -0.65 -6.74 -24.56
C ASN A 108 -0.46 -5.83 -23.36
N HIS A 109 -1.40 -5.83 -22.42
CA HIS A 109 -1.24 -5.22 -21.12
C HIS A 109 -0.45 -6.17 -20.22
N MET A 110 0.48 -5.64 -19.44
CA MET A 110 1.24 -6.46 -18.49
C MET A 110 0.32 -6.99 -17.38
N SER A 111 0.39 -8.29 -17.17
CA SER A 111 -0.24 -8.98 -16.06
C SER A 111 0.60 -8.90 -14.79
N PRO A 112 0.07 -9.26 -13.61
CA PRO A 112 0.87 -9.45 -12.40
C PRO A 112 2.05 -10.40 -12.60
N ASP A 113 1.89 -11.47 -13.40
CA ASP A 113 2.95 -12.42 -13.73
C ASP A 113 4.07 -11.76 -14.54
N ASP A 114 3.72 -10.90 -15.50
CA ASP A 114 4.70 -10.15 -16.28
C ASP A 114 5.56 -9.26 -15.38
N HIS A 115 4.94 -8.52 -14.47
CA HIS A 115 5.63 -7.64 -13.53
C HIS A 115 6.48 -8.43 -12.54
N TYR A 116 5.96 -9.54 -12.01
CA TYR A 116 6.71 -10.41 -11.12
C TYR A 116 7.92 -11.03 -11.83
N GLN A 117 7.76 -11.48 -13.07
CA GLN A 117 8.86 -11.99 -13.87
C GLN A 117 9.91 -10.90 -14.19
N ASP A 118 9.49 -9.65 -14.41
CA ASP A 118 10.41 -8.54 -14.62
C ASP A 118 11.21 -8.20 -13.36
N LEU A 119 10.58 -8.26 -12.18
CA LEU A 119 11.30 -8.17 -10.90
C LEU A 119 12.41 -9.21 -10.81
N LYS A 120 12.12 -10.48 -11.11
CA LYS A 120 13.13 -11.55 -11.10
C LYS A 120 14.27 -11.29 -12.09
N ARG A 121 13.95 -10.78 -13.28
CA ARG A 121 14.98 -10.41 -14.27
C ARG A 121 15.91 -9.31 -13.74
N VAL A 122 15.36 -8.31 -13.05
CA VAL A 122 16.17 -7.23 -12.46
C VAL A 122 17.03 -7.77 -11.32
N ILE A 123 16.51 -8.61 -10.43
CA ILE A 123 17.30 -9.26 -9.36
C ILE A 123 18.44 -10.09 -9.99
N ALA A 124 18.15 -10.88 -11.03
CA ALA A 124 19.16 -11.64 -11.75
C ALA A 124 20.23 -10.76 -12.42
N ALA A 125 19.83 -9.60 -12.97
CA ALA A 125 20.76 -8.63 -13.58
C ALA A 125 21.70 -7.99 -12.53
N CYS A 126 21.31 -7.94 -11.25
CA CYS A 126 22.21 -7.51 -10.16
C CYS A 126 23.38 -8.47 -9.97
N ASN A 127 23.25 -9.72 -10.37
CA ASN A 127 24.31 -10.73 -10.42
C ASN A 127 25.13 -10.82 -9.12
N GLY A 128 24.47 -10.72 -7.96
CA GLY A 128 25.11 -10.78 -6.63
C GLY A 128 26.12 -9.64 -6.38
N LYS A 129 26.01 -8.49 -7.06
CA LYS A 129 26.96 -7.38 -6.91
C LYS A 129 26.52 -6.34 -5.88
N ALA A 130 25.22 -6.24 -5.60
CA ALA A 130 24.73 -5.38 -4.54
C ALA A 130 25.25 -5.84 -3.17
N ARG A 131 25.35 -4.94 -2.23
CA ARG A 131 25.66 -5.25 -0.83
C ARG A 131 24.47 -5.95 -0.17
N ARG A 132 23.27 -5.47 -0.46
CA ARG A 132 21.98 -5.97 0.02
C ARG A 132 20.92 -5.69 -1.04
N ILE A 133 19.93 -6.56 -1.17
CA ILE A 133 18.78 -6.39 -2.07
C ILE A 133 17.51 -6.42 -1.22
N ASN A 134 16.80 -5.30 -1.21
CA ASN A 134 15.51 -5.14 -0.54
C ASN A 134 14.42 -4.98 -1.61
N VAL A 135 13.36 -5.77 -1.55
CA VAL A 135 12.24 -5.69 -2.49
C VAL A 135 11.06 -4.99 -1.82
N ILE A 136 10.57 -3.93 -2.45
CA ILE A 136 9.33 -3.24 -2.07
C ILE A 136 8.27 -3.59 -3.11
N MET A 137 7.33 -4.42 -2.72
CA MET A 137 6.19 -4.85 -3.52
C MET A 137 4.92 -4.51 -2.74
N PRO A 138 4.38 -3.29 -2.90
CA PRO A 138 3.28 -2.82 -2.06
C PRO A 138 2.08 -3.75 -2.07
N PHE A 139 1.55 -4.11 -3.25
CA PHE A 139 0.56 -5.17 -3.38
C PHE A 139 1.28 -6.52 -3.50
N LEU A 140 1.06 -7.39 -2.53
CA LEU A 140 1.71 -8.70 -2.51
C LEU A 140 1.21 -9.57 -3.67
N TYR A 141 2.12 -9.96 -4.58
CA TYR A 141 1.84 -10.86 -5.68
C TYR A 141 1.23 -12.17 -5.17
N GLU A 142 0.11 -12.58 -5.75
CA GLU A 142 -0.69 -13.74 -5.34
C GLU A 142 -1.13 -13.75 -3.86
N GLY A 143 -1.17 -12.58 -3.20
CA GLY A 143 -1.52 -12.47 -1.78
C GLY A 143 -2.89 -13.03 -1.41
N ARG A 144 -3.83 -13.11 -2.37
CA ARG A 144 -5.13 -13.76 -2.18
C ARG A 144 -5.06 -15.29 -2.20
N GLN A 145 -3.99 -15.87 -2.76
CA GLN A 145 -3.72 -17.31 -2.76
C GLN A 145 -2.75 -17.67 -1.61
N HIS A 146 -3.13 -17.29 -0.40
CA HIS A 146 -2.33 -17.43 0.83
C HIS A 146 -2.55 -18.75 1.57
N ARG A 147 -3.59 -19.51 1.22
CA ARG A 147 -3.93 -20.79 1.85
C ARG A 147 -4.49 -21.77 0.82
N ARG A 148 -4.43 -23.04 1.18
CA ARG A 148 -4.95 -24.14 0.40
C ARG A 148 -6.13 -24.79 1.12
N SER A 149 -7.25 -24.97 0.45
CA SER A 149 -8.43 -25.69 0.98
C SER A 149 -8.72 -27.00 0.22
N GLY A 150 -7.97 -27.29 -0.83
CA GLY A 150 -8.15 -28.44 -1.68
C GLY A 150 -6.94 -28.70 -2.56
N ARG A 151 -7.16 -29.13 -3.81
CA ARG A 151 -6.11 -29.33 -4.81
C ARG A 151 -5.79 -28.02 -5.53
N GLU A 152 -5.29 -27.07 -4.80
CA GLU A 152 -4.99 -25.70 -5.26
C GLU A 152 -3.49 -25.45 -5.16
N SER A 153 -2.98 -24.57 -5.99
CA SER A 153 -1.63 -24.03 -5.86
C SER A 153 -1.51 -23.17 -4.61
N LEU A 154 -0.31 -22.87 -4.16
CA LEU A 154 -0.02 -21.97 -3.04
C LEU A 154 0.96 -20.89 -3.53
N ASP A 155 0.50 -20.11 -4.50
CA ASP A 155 1.37 -19.27 -5.33
C ASP A 155 2.05 -18.15 -4.54
N CYS A 156 1.37 -17.58 -3.55
CA CYS A 156 1.96 -16.55 -2.69
C CYS A 156 3.21 -17.06 -1.95
N ALA A 157 3.12 -18.21 -1.30
CA ALA A 157 4.25 -18.79 -0.57
C ALA A 157 5.38 -19.17 -1.54
N TYR A 158 5.01 -19.73 -2.70
CA TYR A 158 5.98 -20.15 -3.72
C TYR A 158 6.76 -18.95 -4.27
N ALA A 159 6.06 -17.83 -4.54
CA ALA A 159 6.69 -16.62 -5.01
C ALA A 159 7.67 -16.02 -3.99
N LEU A 160 7.30 -16.02 -2.70
CA LEU A 160 8.19 -15.55 -1.64
C LEU A 160 9.43 -16.44 -1.47
N GLU A 161 9.26 -17.77 -1.57
CA GLU A 161 10.39 -18.71 -1.56
C GLU A 161 11.33 -18.50 -2.76
N GLU A 162 10.77 -18.29 -3.94
CA GLU A 162 11.55 -18.04 -5.15
C GLU A 162 12.41 -16.77 -5.03
N LEU A 163 11.84 -15.67 -4.54
CA LEU A 163 12.57 -14.43 -4.31
C LEU A 163 13.66 -14.58 -3.25
N ARG A 164 13.38 -15.32 -2.16
CA ARG A 164 14.38 -15.67 -1.16
C ARG A 164 15.55 -16.44 -1.78
N ASP A 165 15.27 -17.47 -2.58
CA ASP A 165 16.27 -18.31 -3.22
C ASP A 165 17.08 -17.54 -4.28
N MET A 166 16.54 -16.44 -4.80
CA MET A 166 17.26 -15.49 -5.64
C MET A 166 18.18 -14.56 -4.84
N GLY A 167 18.16 -14.62 -3.50
CA GLY A 167 19.09 -13.91 -2.63
C GLY A 167 18.66 -12.48 -2.28
N ILE A 168 17.37 -12.23 -2.14
CA ILE A 168 16.91 -10.97 -1.51
C ILE A 168 17.12 -11.04 0.00
N ASP A 169 17.46 -9.90 0.61
CA ASP A 169 17.66 -9.78 2.06
C ASP A 169 16.35 -9.46 2.80
N ASN A 170 15.57 -8.53 2.26
CA ASN A 170 14.30 -8.11 2.86
C ASN A 170 13.19 -8.02 1.81
N PHE A 171 11.98 -8.34 2.24
CA PHE A 171 10.76 -8.18 1.47
C PHE A 171 9.79 -7.26 2.22
N ILE A 172 9.35 -6.18 1.56
CA ILE A 172 8.48 -5.16 2.14
C ILE A 172 7.17 -5.14 1.36
N THR A 173 6.06 -5.26 2.08
CA THR A 173 4.71 -5.17 1.53
C THR A 173 3.81 -4.33 2.43
N PHE A 174 2.61 -4.02 1.97
CA PHE A 174 1.63 -3.24 2.71
C PHE A 174 0.32 -4.00 2.78
N ASP A 175 -0.30 -3.96 3.94
CA ASP A 175 -1.66 -4.47 4.19
C ASP A 175 -1.94 -5.81 3.49
N ALA A 176 -1.04 -6.77 3.66
CA ALA A 176 -1.17 -8.09 3.07
C ALA A 176 -2.55 -8.70 3.39
N HIS A 177 -3.21 -9.27 2.38
CA HIS A 177 -4.56 -9.84 2.49
C HIS A 177 -4.71 -10.80 3.68
N ASP A 178 -3.67 -11.59 3.93
CA ASP A 178 -3.53 -12.38 5.15
C ASP A 178 -2.09 -12.21 5.68
N PRO A 179 -1.88 -11.58 6.85
CA PRO A 179 -0.54 -11.32 7.39
C PRO A 179 0.25 -12.59 7.74
N ARG A 180 -0.41 -13.77 7.80
CA ARG A 180 0.24 -15.05 8.06
C ARG A 180 1.11 -15.54 6.90
N VAL A 181 1.05 -14.89 5.73
CA VAL A 181 1.96 -15.19 4.60
C VAL A 181 3.44 -15.05 4.98
N GLN A 182 3.76 -14.20 5.96
CA GLN A 182 5.12 -14.09 6.52
C GLN A 182 5.69 -15.41 7.03
N ASN A 183 4.83 -16.36 7.42
CA ASN A 183 5.25 -17.66 7.93
C ASN A 183 5.85 -18.57 6.82
N SER A 184 5.70 -18.23 5.55
CA SER A 184 6.31 -18.98 4.43
C SER A 184 7.82 -18.81 4.35
N THR A 185 8.35 -17.69 4.86
CA THR A 185 9.78 -17.36 4.84
C THR A 185 10.31 -16.95 6.22
N PRO A 186 10.30 -17.87 7.22
CA PRO A 186 10.50 -17.52 8.63
C PRO A 186 11.92 -17.04 8.97
N LEU A 187 12.88 -17.20 8.08
CA LEU A 187 14.29 -16.81 8.29
C LEU A 187 14.70 -15.61 7.42
N ASN A 188 13.77 -15.05 6.64
CA ASN A 188 14.04 -13.85 5.85
C ASN A 188 13.34 -12.63 6.46
N GLY A 189 13.90 -11.46 6.24
CA GLY A 189 13.23 -10.20 6.58
C GLY A 189 11.93 -10.07 5.76
N PHE A 190 10.79 -10.05 6.45
CA PHE A 190 9.49 -9.81 5.86
C PHE A 190 8.76 -8.76 6.69
N ASP A 191 8.54 -7.59 6.10
CA ASP A 191 7.87 -6.48 6.74
C ASP A 191 6.54 -6.19 6.05
N ASN A 192 5.45 -6.22 6.82
CA ASN A 192 4.11 -5.87 6.37
C ASN A 192 3.62 -4.63 7.12
N PHE A 193 3.46 -3.52 6.42
CA PHE A 193 3.04 -2.24 7.00
C PHE A 193 1.56 -1.99 6.79
N THR A 194 0.95 -1.28 7.75
CA THR A 194 -0.46 -0.87 7.69
C THR A 194 -0.59 0.63 7.38
N THR A 195 -1.76 1.06 6.92
CA THR A 195 -2.00 2.38 6.34
C THR A 195 -2.92 3.33 7.14
N PRO A 196 -3.38 3.02 8.39
CA PRO A 196 -4.41 3.80 9.08
C PRO A 196 -4.07 5.28 9.24
N TYR A 197 -2.83 5.61 9.52
CA TYR A 197 -2.43 7.01 9.69
C TYR A 197 -2.67 7.83 8.44
N GLN A 198 -2.30 7.30 7.26
CA GLN A 198 -2.46 8.00 5.99
C GLN A 198 -3.94 8.18 5.65
N PHE A 199 -4.78 7.20 5.92
CA PHE A 199 -6.23 7.30 5.72
C PHE A 199 -6.83 8.36 6.62
N ILE A 200 -6.56 8.30 7.92
CA ILE A 200 -7.09 9.26 8.90
C ILE A 200 -6.65 10.68 8.52
N LYS A 201 -5.35 10.86 8.24
CA LYS A 201 -4.81 12.15 7.82
C LYS A 201 -5.48 12.69 6.56
N SER A 202 -5.68 11.84 5.54
CA SER A 202 -6.30 12.23 4.28
C SER A 202 -7.78 12.55 4.45
N LEU A 203 -8.51 11.76 5.27
CA LEU A 203 -9.90 12.01 5.60
C LEU A 203 -10.06 13.33 6.33
N LEU A 204 -9.31 13.57 7.41
CA LEU A 204 -9.38 14.81 8.19
C LEU A 204 -8.98 16.06 7.39
N LYS A 205 -8.15 15.91 6.34
CA LYS A 205 -7.82 17.00 5.42
C LYS A 205 -8.91 17.26 4.37
N SER A 206 -9.73 16.26 4.06
CA SER A 206 -10.79 16.37 3.05
C SER A 206 -12.13 16.78 3.61
N GLU A 207 -12.29 16.79 4.94
CA GLU A 207 -13.52 17.10 5.66
C GLU A 207 -13.25 18.11 6.77
N ASP A 208 -14.03 19.20 6.81
CA ASP A 208 -13.82 20.27 7.80
C ASP A 208 -14.66 20.10 9.07
N ASP A 209 -15.70 19.26 9.04
CA ASP A 209 -16.74 19.14 10.07
C ASP A 209 -16.94 17.70 10.57
N LEU A 210 -15.97 16.82 10.35
CA LEU A 210 -15.99 15.48 10.91
C LEU A 210 -15.79 15.54 12.43
N ILE A 211 -16.58 14.77 13.17
CA ILE A 211 -16.44 14.62 14.62
C ILE A 211 -15.95 13.22 14.90
N VAL A 212 -14.74 13.13 15.47
CA VAL A 212 -14.10 11.84 15.76
C VAL A 212 -14.34 11.47 17.22
N ASP A 213 -15.47 10.83 17.48
CA ASP A 213 -15.85 10.26 18.78
C ASP A 213 -16.87 9.10 18.59
N LYS A 214 -17.19 8.38 19.68
CA LYS A 214 -18.09 7.22 19.66
C LYS A 214 -19.53 7.55 19.26
N ASP A 215 -19.98 8.77 19.53
CA ASP A 215 -21.36 9.16 19.28
C ASP A 215 -21.60 9.52 17.82
N HIS A 216 -20.53 9.96 17.10
CA HIS A 216 -20.64 10.51 15.76
C HIS A 216 -19.97 9.69 14.66
N LEU A 217 -19.02 8.82 15.01
CA LEU A 217 -18.25 8.05 14.04
C LEU A 217 -18.23 6.55 14.36
N LEU A 218 -18.38 5.73 13.33
CA LEU A 218 -18.33 4.27 13.44
C LEU A 218 -17.48 3.69 12.30
N VAL A 219 -16.67 2.68 12.61
CA VAL A 219 -15.88 1.95 11.60
C VAL A 219 -16.56 0.63 11.27
N ILE A 220 -16.72 0.35 9.98
CA ILE A 220 -17.43 -0.84 9.50
C ILE A 220 -16.52 -1.73 8.68
N SER A 221 -16.56 -3.01 9.00
CA SER A 221 -16.03 -4.08 8.14
C SER A 221 -17.09 -4.49 7.11
N PRO A 222 -16.78 -4.52 5.80
CA PRO A 222 -17.74 -4.94 4.77
C PRO A 222 -18.02 -6.44 4.79
N ASP A 223 -17.17 -7.22 5.43
CA ASP A 223 -17.33 -8.67 5.64
C ASP A 223 -16.42 -9.21 6.75
N GLU A 224 -16.43 -10.52 6.96
CA GLU A 224 -15.63 -11.18 8.01
C GLU A 224 -14.11 -11.04 7.77
N GLY A 225 -13.68 -10.97 6.51
CA GLY A 225 -12.25 -10.93 6.14
C GLY A 225 -11.56 -9.63 6.54
N ALA A 226 -12.28 -8.52 6.57
CA ALA A 226 -11.76 -7.21 6.93
C ALA A 226 -11.94 -6.84 8.41
N LEU A 227 -12.53 -7.74 9.24
CA LEU A 227 -12.91 -7.42 10.62
C LEU A 227 -11.72 -7.02 11.51
N ASP A 228 -10.62 -7.76 11.48
CA ASP A 228 -9.43 -7.45 12.29
C ASP A 228 -8.86 -6.07 11.94
N ARG A 229 -8.90 -5.71 10.65
CA ARG A 229 -8.49 -4.39 10.15
C ARG A 229 -9.41 -3.29 10.67
N ALA A 230 -10.73 -3.52 10.65
CA ALA A 230 -11.72 -2.58 11.16
C ALA A 230 -11.58 -2.37 12.68
N ILE A 231 -11.38 -3.45 13.44
CA ILE A 231 -11.15 -3.39 14.89
C ILE A 231 -9.90 -2.57 15.21
N TYR A 232 -8.79 -2.82 14.50
CA TYR A 232 -7.56 -2.05 14.70
C TYR A 232 -7.76 -0.57 14.39
N PHE A 233 -8.40 -0.26 13.26
CA PHE A 233 -8.65 1.12 12.84
C PHE A 233 -9.56 1.86 13.84
N ALA A 234 -10.65 1.23 14.28
CA ALA A 234 -11.56 1.77 15.28
C ALA A 234 -10.87 1.98 16.63
N SER A 235 -10.05 1.02 17.08
CA SER A 235 -9.33 1.11 18.35
C SER A 235 -8.36 2.28 18.39
N VAL A 236 -7.67 2.55 17.29
CA VAL A 236 -6.74 3.69 17.18
C VAL A 236 -7.48 5.03 17.16
N LEU A 237 -8.70 5.08 16.61
CA LEU A 237 -9.54 6.28 16.64
C LEU A 237 -10.32 6.43 17.97
N GLY A 238 -10.40 5.38 18.79
CA GLY A 238 -11.20 5.38 20.00
C GLY A 238 -12.72 5.35 19.75
N VAL A 239 -13.15 4.75 18.63
CA VAL A 239 -14.55 4.64 18.22
C VAL A 239 -14.99 3.17 18.18
N ASP A 240 -16.29 2.92 18.01
CA ASP A 240 -16.82 1.58 17.94
C ASP A 240 -16.71 0.97 16.54
N THR A 241 -16.88 -0.36 16.47
CA THR A 241 -16.81 -1.13 15.22
C THR A 241 -18.09 -1.91 14.99
N GLY A 242 -18.48 -2.04 13.72
CA GLY A 242 -19.51 -2.95 13.26
C GLY A 242 -19.06 -3.75 12.05
N MET A 243 -19.85 -4.73 11.65
CA MET A 243 -19.54 -5.54 10.47
C MET A 243 -20.80 -5.97 9.73
N PHE A 244 -20.67 -6.22 8.45
CA PHE A 244 -21.66 -6.95 7.68
C PHE A 244 -21.31 -8.44 7.61
N TYR A 245 -22.29 -9.27 7.92
CA TYR A 245 -22.20 -10.71 7.84
C TYR A 245 -22.92 -11.23 6.60
N LYS A 246 -22.19 -11.91 5.71
CA LYS A 246 -22.74 -12.51 4.48
C LYS A 246 -23.15 -13.96 4.76
N ARG A 247 -24.41 -14.18 5.13
CA ARG A 247 -24.94 -15.52 5.28
C ARG A 247 -25.12 -16.16 3.90
N ARG A 248 -24.42 -17.27 3.66
CA ARG A 248 -24.49 -18.04 2.42
C ARG A 248 -25.41 -19.26 2.58
N ASP A 249 -26.15 -19.57 1.54
CA ASP A 249 -26.88 -20.85 1.47
C ASP A 249 -25.92 -21.93 0.96
N TYR A 250 -25.46 -22.76 1.88
CA TYR A 250 -24.59 -23.89 1.55
C TYR A 250 -25.33 -25.08 0.97
N SER A 251 -26.68 -25.06 0.94
CA SER A 251 -27.51 -26.11 0.34
C SER A 251 -27.64 -25.98 -1.17
N THR A 252 -27.34 -24.80 -1.71
CA THR A 252 -27.51 -24.46 -3.14
C THR A 252 -26.20 -23.96 -3.74
N ILE A 253 -25.90 -24.39 -4.96
CA ILE A 253 -24.76 -23.89 -5.75
C ILE A 253 -25.29 -23.25 -7.02
N VAL A 254 -25.02 -21.95 -7.22
CA VAL A 254 -25.39 -21.19 -8.44
C VAL A 254 -24.11 -20.65 -9.05
N ASN A 255 -23.83 -21.02 -10.32
CA ASN A 255 -22.62 -20.62 -11.04
C ASN A 255 -21.31 -20.92 -10.26
N GLY A 256 -21.25 -22.09 -9.57
CA GLY A 256 -20.08 -22.52 -8.81
C GLY A 256 -19.88 -21.81 -7.47
N LYS A 257 -20.86 -21.01 -7.02
CA LYS A 257 -20.81 -20.27 -5.75
C LYS A 257 -22.08 -20.52 -4.93
N ASN A 258 -21.94 -20.53 -3.61
CA ASN A 258 -23.09 -20.53 -2.71
C ASN A 258 -23.72 -19.13 -2.70
N PRO A 259 -25.03 -18.99 -3.01
CA PRO A 259 -25.67 -17.69 -3.05
C PRO A 259 -25.72 -17.05 -1.66
N ILE A 260 -25.56 -15.72 -1.61
CA ILE A 260 -25.76 -14.94 -0.39
C ILE A 260 -27.27 -14.82 -0.16
N VAL A 261 -27.78 -15.31 0.97
CA VAL A 261 -29.20 -15.28 1.33
C VAL A 261 -29.56 -14.17 2.29
N ALA A 262 -28.58 -13.62 3.00
CA ALA A 262 -28.75 -12.45 3.85
C ALA A 262 -27.43 -11.68 3.99
N HIS A 263 -27.55 -10.37 4.09
CA HIS A 263 -26.46 -9.45 4.39
C HIS A 263 -26.92 -8.70 5.65
N GLU A 264 -26.50 -9.20 6.81
CA GLU A 264 -26.96 -8.72 8.11
C GLU A 264 -25.90 -7.83 8.75
N PHE A 265 -26.31 -6.70 9.29
CA PHE A 265 -25.42 -5.81 10.03
C PHE A 265 -25.35 -6.23 11.50
N LEU A 266 -24.15 -6.30 12.02
CA LEU A 266 -23.83 -6.55 13.43
C LEU A 266 -23.03 -5.37 13.97
N GLY A 267 -23.59 -4.61 14.89
CA GLY A 267 -22.95 -3.43 15.46
C GLY A 267 -23.94 -2.49 16.14
N ASP A 268 -23.43 -1.35 16.58
CA ASP A 268 -24.22 -0.31 17.23
C ASP A 268 -25.11 0.47 16.25
N ASN A 269 -25.91 1.37 16.79
CA ASN A 269 -26.79 2.24 16.01
C ASN A 269 -25.99 3.10 15.02
N ILE A 270 -26.43 3.08 13.76
CA ILE A 270 -25.82 3.83 12.63
C ILE A 270 -26.49 5.19 12.44
N ASP A 271 -27.74 5.34 12.89
CA ASP A 271 -28.59 6.49 12.61
C ASP A 271 -27.88 7.84 12.92
N GLY A 272 -27.69 8.65 11.89
CA GLY A 272 -27.08 9.97 11.97
C GLY A 272 -25.55 9.99 12.13
N LYS A 273 -24.87 8.84 12.20
CA LYS A 273 -23.41 8.76 12.32
C LYS A 273 -22.70 8.85 10.98
N ASP A 274 -21.47 9.33 11.00
CA ASP A 274 -20.50 9.18 9.91
C ASP A 274 -19.92 7.77 9.97
N ILE A 275 -19.71 7.18 8.81
CA ILE A 275 -19.24 5.78 8.70
C ILE A 275 -17.96 5.73 7.89
N ILE A 276 -16.97 4.99 8.39
CA ILE A 276 -15.78 4.59 7.62
C ILE A 276 -15.89 3.09 7.33
N ILE A 277 -15.99 2.73 6.05
CA ILE A 277 -15.83 1.35 5.61
C ILE A 277 -14.34 1.15 5.34
N ILE A 278 -13.74 0.08 5.90
CA ILE A 278 -12.32 -0.21 5.68
C ILE A 278 -12.09 -1.62 5.16
N ASP A 279 -11.22 -1.74 4.14
CA ASP A 279 -10.79 -3.02 3.58
C ASP A 279 -9.36 -2.92 3.02
N ASP A 280 -8.76 -4.05 2.62
CA ASP A 280 -7.45 -4.07 1.97
C ASP A 280 -7.54 -3.58 0.52
N MET A 281 -8.56 -3.96 -0.24
CA MET A 281 -8.64 -3.62 -1.65
C MET A 281 -10.06 -3.36 -2.17
N ILE A 282 -10.14 -2.47 -3.15
CA ILE A 282 -11.27 -2.36 -4.06
C ILE A 282 -10.91 -3.11 -5.34
N SER A 283 -11.50 -4.28 -5.58
CA SER A 283 -11.41 -4.97 -6.88
C SER A 283 -12.43 -4.37 -7.85
N SER A 284 -13.56 -5.02 -8.10
CA SER A 284 -14.66 -4.43 -8.89
C SER A 284 -15.47 -3.37 -8.13
N GLY A 285 -15.38 -3.34 -6.81
CA GLY A 285 -16.10 -2.42 -5.93
C GLY A 285 -17.51 -2.84 -5.54
N GLY A 286 -18.05 -3.90 -6.13
CA GLY A 286 -19.46 -4.29 -5.91
C GLY A 286 -19.82 -4.47 -4.43
N SER A 287 -19.01 -5.19 -3.66
CA SER A 287 -19.25 -5.40 -2.21
C SER A 287 -19.24 -4.09 -1.41
N MET A 288 -18.31 -3.19 -1.75
CA MET A 288 -18.18 -1.90 -1.10
C MET A 288 -19.38 -0.99 -1.35
N LEU A 289 -19.78 -0.89 -2.61
CA LEU A 289 -20.94 -0.07 -3.02
C LEU A 289 -22.24 -0.62 -2.44
N ASP A 290 -22.37 -1.95 -2.37
CA ASP A 290 -23.53 -2.60 -1.74
C ASP A 290 -23.60 -2.31 -0.23
N THR A 291 -22.45 -2.40 0.46
CA THR A 291 -22.33 -2.06 1.88
C THR A 291 -22.66 -0.57 2.10
N ALA A 292 -22.11 0.32 1.30
CA ALA A 292 -22.36 1.75 1.40
C ALA A 292 -23.86 2.10 1.21
N ARG A 293 -24.52 1.50 0.23
CA ARG A 293 -25.96 1.66 -0.02
C ARG A 293 -26.81 1.21 1.18
N GLN A 294 -26.47 0.07 1.78
CA GLN A 294 -27.18 -0.43 2.94
C GLN A 294 -27.01 0.50 4.16
N LEU A 295 -25.79 1.03 4.37
CA LEU A 295 -25.53 1.99 5.44
C LEU A 295 -26.33 3.29 5.25
N LYS A 296 -26.43 3.81 4.03
CA LYS A 296 -27.29 4.96 3.72
C LYS A 296 -28.77 4.64 3.94
N ALA A 297 -29.23 3.43 3.61
CA ALA A 297 -30.59 2.99 3.89
C ALA A 297 -30.89 2.87 5.41
N MET A 298 -29.84 2.70 6.24
CA MET A 298 -29.89 2.73 7.70
C MET A 298 -29.69 4.12 8.28
N ASN A 299 -29.81 5.17 7.43
CA ASN A 299 -29.71 6.57 7.78
C ASN A 299 -28.33 7.02 8.25
N ALA A 300 -27.24 6.41 7.75
CA ALA A 300 -25.89 6.97 7.93
C ALA A 300 -25.79 8.40 7.35
N ARG A 301 -25.18 9.32 8.09
CA ARG A 301 -25.02 10.72 7.67
C ARG A 301 -24.09 10.80 6.45
N ARG A 302 -22.88 10.28 6.59
CA ARG A 302 -21.88 10.18 5.50
C ARG A 302 -21.25 8.81 5.52
N VAL A 303 -20.80 8.35 4.35
CA VAL A 303 -20.12 7.09 4.18
C VAL A 303 -18.81 7.30 3.44
N TYR A 304 -17.70 6.97 4.08
CA TYR A 304 -16.34 7.05 3.57
C TYR A 304 -15.81 5.64 3.33
N ILE A 305 -15.29 5.37 2.15
CA ILE A 305 -14.70 4.08 1.78
C ILE A 305 -13.18 4.23 1.80
N CYS A 306 -12.50 3.50 2.67
CA CYS A 306 -11.04 3.50 2.79
C CYS A 306 -10.49 2.13 2.41
N CYS A 307 -9.64 2.08 1.37
CA CYS A 307 -8.98 0.85 0.95
C CYS A 307 -7.52 1.09 0.59
N THR A 308 -6.65 0.17 1.01
CA THR A 308 -5.23 0.28 0.71
C THR A 308 -4.98 0.24 -0.79
N PHE A 309 -5.63 -0.67 -1.52
CA PHE A 309 -5.43 -0.86 -2.95
C PHE A 309 -6.70 -0.58 -3.75
N GLY A 310 -6.70 0.52 -4.50
CA GLY A 310 -7.77 0.86 -5.43
C GLY A 310 -7.51 0.26 -6.81
N LEU A 311 -7.88 -1.02 -7.02
CA LEU A 311 -7.63 -1.67 -8.30
C LEU A 311 -8.66 -1.29 -9.38
N PHE A 312 -9.91 -1.03 -9.00
CA PHE A 312 -11.00 -0.60 -9.89
C PHE A 312 -11.09 -1.43 -11.18
N THR A 313 -11.09 -2.77 -11.05
CA THR A 313 -11.00 -3.71 -12.18
C THR A 313 -12.12 -3.58 -13.22
N ASP A 314 -13.29 -3.07 -12.82
CA ASP A 314 -14.43 -2.81 -13.70
C ASP A 314 -14.55 -1.32 -14.08
N GLY A 315 -13.50 -0.52 -13.85
CA GLY A 315 -13.46 0.92 -14.06
C GLY A 315 -14.29 1.70 -13.04
N LEU A 316 -14.52 2.98 -13.30
CA LEU A 316 -15.14 3.91 -12.35
C LEU A 316 -16.65 4.09 -12.52
N LYS A 317 -17.25 3.57 -13.60
CA LYS A 317 -18.65 3.82 -13.93
C LYS A 317 -19.64 3.49 -12.80
N ASN A 318 -19.41 2.38 -12.10
CA ASN A 318 -20.29 1.96 -11.01
C ASN A 318 -20.13 2.89 -9.78
N PHE A 319 -18.91 3.38 -9.53
CA PHE A 319 -18.64 4.37 -8.50
C PHE A 319 -19.26 5.73 -8.84
N ASP A 320 -19.12 6.18 -10.09
CA ASP A 320 -19.73 7.43 -10.54
C ASP A 320 -21.26 7.38 -10.34
N ALA A 321 -21.94 6.29 -10.76
CA ALA A 321 -23.37 6.11 -10.58
C ALA A 321 -23.80 6.04 -9.10
N ALA A 322 -23.05 5.33 -8.25
CA ALA A 322 -23.33 5.23 -6.83
C ALA A 322 -23.14 6.57 -6.11
N TYR A 323 -22.13 7.35 -6.50
CA TYR A 323 -21.92 8.70 -5.98
C TYR A 323 -23.05 9.65 -6.37
N GLU A 324 -23.48 9.64 -7.64
CA GLU A 324 -24.64 10.43 -8.11
C GLU A 324 -25.92 10.04 -7.39
N HIS A 325 -26.07 8.77 -7.02
CA HIS A 325 -27.20 8.28 -6.20
C HIS A 325 -27.11 8.71 -4.72
N GLY A 326 -25.92 9.07 -4.23
CA GLY A 326 -25.67 9.43 -2.83
C GLY A 326 -25.41 8.23 -1.91
N ASP A 327 -24.93 7.12 -2.47
CA ASP A 327 -24.62 5.90 -1.70
C ASP A 327 -23.36 6.06 -0.82
N PHE A 328 -22.45 6.94 -1.19
CA PHE A 328 -21.24 7.27 -0.40
C PHE A 328 -20.79 8.70 -0.67
N ASP A 329 -19.89 9.21 0.16
CA ASP A 329 -19.39 10.60 0.10
C ASP A 329 -17.96 10.67 -0.42
N LYS A 330 -17.04 9.80 0.03
CA LYS A 330 -15.65 9.76 -0.44
C LYS A 330 -15.15 8.32 -0.59
N VAL A 331 -14.21 8.16 -1.52
CA VAL A 331 -13.35 6.98 -1.65
C VAL A 331 -11.92 7.41 -1.45
N ILE A 332 -11.25 6.83 -0.47
CA ILE A 332 -9.87 7.12 -0.10
C ILE A 332 -9.04 5.87 -0.37
N THR A 333 -8.10 5.96 -1.31
CA THR A 333 -7.15 4.87 -1.55
C THR A 333 -5.72 5.37 -1.52
N THR A 334 -4.78 4.48 -1.30
CA THR A 334 -3.37 4.84 -1.38
C THR A 334 -2.90 4.90 -2.84
N ASN A 335 -1.73 5.50 -3.05
CA ASN A 335 -0.99 5.46 -4.32
C ASN A 335 -0.03 4.26 -4.41
N LEU A 336 -0.23 3.23 -3.60
CA LEU A 336 0.64 2.03 -3.55
C LEU A 336 0.52 1.13 -4.80
N THR A 337 -0.54 1.28 -5.57
CA THR A 337 -0.74 0.66 -6.87
C THR A 337 -1.13 1.71 -7.90
N TYR A 338 -1.03 1.35 -9.17
CA TYR A 338 -1.50 2.19 -10.26
C TYR A 338 -2.96 2.61 -10.05
N LEU A 339 -3.19 3.89 -10.19
CA LEU A 339 -4.52 4.49 -10.20
C LEU A 339 -4.78 5.10 -11.59
N PRO A 340 -5.92 4.79 -12.23
CA PRO A 340 -6.24 5.35 -13.53
C PRO A 340 -6.33 6.88 -13.47
N PRO A 341 -5.72 7.63 -14.40
CA PRO A 341 -5.63 9.09 -14.33
C PRO A 341 -6.98 9.80 -14.18
N GLU A 342 -8.04 9.23 -14.73
CA GLU A 342 -9.39 9.78 -14.65
C GLU A 342 -9.96 9.80 -13.22
N ILE A 343 -9.45 8.98 -12.29
CA ILE A 343 -9.94 8.98 -10.90
C ILE A 343 -9.67 10.31 -10.21
N TYR A 344 -8.57 10.96 -10.55
CA TYR A 344 -8.19 12.25 -9.96
C TYR A 344 -9.12 13.41 -10.35
N THR A 345 -9.98 13.19 -11.34
CA THR A 345 -11.01 14.18 -11.74
C THR A 345 -12.34 13.98 -11.00
N ARG A 346 -12.45 12.92 -10.17
CA ARG A 346 -13.68 12.61 -9.44
C ARG A 346 -13.76 13.39 -8.12
N PRO A 347 -14.87 14.08 -7.84
CA PRO A 347 -15.02 14.88 -6.63
C PRO A 347 -15.05 14.04 -5.34
N TYR A 348 -15.33 12.75 -5.47
CA TYR A 348 -15.37 11.81 -4.36
C TYR A 348 -14.02 11.17 -4.04
N PHE A 349 -13.02 11.33 -4.90
CA PHE A 349 -11.75 10.64 -4.72
C PHE A 349 -10.73 11.42 -3.89
N VAL A 350 -10.04 10.73 -2.99
CA VAL A 350 -8.94 11.27 -2.17
C VAL A 350 -7.76 10.30 -2.21
N GLU A 351 -6.59 10.76 -2.63
CA GLU A 351 -5.34 9.98 -2.58
C GLU A 351 -4.71 10.08 -1.18
N ALA A 352 -4.46 8.96 -0.54
CA ALA A 352 -3.61 8.84 0.63
C ALA A 352 -2.17 8.54 0.17
N ASP A 353 -1.32 9.57 0.07
CA ASP A 353 0.05 9.45 -0.45
C ASP A 353 0.97 8.74 0.54
N MET A 354 1.52 7.59 0.11
CA MET A 354 2.44 6.75 0.86
C MET A 354 3.92 7.02 0.54
N SER A 355 4.22 7.85 -0.45
CA SER A 355 5.58 8.00 -0.97
C SER A 355 6.56 8.49 0.08
N LYS A 356 6.14 9.45 0.93
CA LYS A 356 6.96 9.95 2.04
C LYS A 356 7.22 8.89 3.11
N PHE A 357 6.21 8.08 3.41
CA PHE A 357 6.33 6.98 4.36
C PHE A 357 7.34 5.93 3.86
N ILE A 358 7.24 5.53 2.58
CA ILE A 358 8.19 4.59 1.97
C ILE A 358 9.61 5.16 1.96
N ALA A 359 9.79 6.43 1.63
CA ALA A 359 11.10 7.09 1.71
C ALA A 359 11.68 7.01 3.13
N SER A 360 10.86 7.23 4.16
CA SER A 360 11.29 7.09 5.54
C SER A 360 11.67 5.65 5.89
N LEU A 361 10.89 4.65 5.44
CA LEU A 361 11.24 3.23 5.63
C LEU A 361 12.59 2.90 5.01
N ILE A 362 12.81 3.32 3.76
CA ILE A 362 14.08 3.10 3.05
C ILE A 362 15.24 3.72 3.83
N ASP A 363 15.08 4.95 4.33
CA ASP A 363 16.15 5.63 5.05
C ASP A 363 16.48 4.94 6.39
N PHE A 364 15.47 4.54 7.16
CA PHE A 364 15.67 3.78 8.40
C PHE A 364 16.33 2.41 8.14
N MET A 365 15.84 1.67 7.14
CA MET A 365 16.42 0.38 6.78
C MET A 365 17.86 0.51 6.26
N ASN A 366 18.16 1.57 5.51
CA ASN A 366 19.53 1.82 5.04
C ASN A 366 20.52 2.08 6.19
N HIS A 367 20.04 2.44 7.37
CA HIS A 367 20.86 2.64 8.57
C HIS A 367 20.76 1.48 9.58
N ASP A 368 20.10 0.36 9.23
CA ASP A 368 19.75 -0.72 10.17
C ASP A 368 19.10 -0.20 11.46
N ALA A 369 18.37 0.91 11.35
CA ALA A 369 17.67 1.52 12.46
C ALA A 369 16.33 0.85 12.73
N SER A 370 15.88 0.89 13.99
CA SER A 370 14.60 0.28 14.37
C SER A 370 13.41 0.94 13.67
N LEU A 371 12.57 0.15 13.04
CA LEU A 371 11.32 0.60 12.42
C LEU A 371 10.21 0.87 13.44
N SER A 372 10.39 0.52 14.72
CA SER A 372 9.37 0.65 15.77
C SER A 372 8.80 2.07 15.85
N ASN A 373 9.67 3.10 15.76
CA ASN A 373 9.27 4.51 15.82
C ASN A 373 8.51 4.96 14.56
N VAL A 374 8.79 4.32 13.43
CA VAL A 374 8.06 4.57 12.16
C VAL A 374 6.69 3.91 12.22
N MET A 375 6.62 2.70 12.81
CA MET A 375 5.40 1.89 12.95
C MET A 375 4.49 2.37 14.09
N ALA A 376 5.02 3.05 15.11
CA ALA A 376 4.24 3.59 16.24
C ALA A 376 3.37 4.77 15.79
N THR A 377 2.30 4.46 15.06
CA THR A 377 1.41 5.48 14.48
C THR A 377 0.30 5.93 15.44
N THR A 378 0.02 5.18 16.50
CA THR A 378 -1.08 5.45 17.43
C THR A 378 -1.00 6.86 18.06
N ASP A 379 0.14 7.20 18.66
CA ASP A 379 0.34 8.53 19.28
C ASP A 379 0.24 9.65 18.24
N LYS A 380 0.73 9.41 17.04
CA LYS A 380 0.64 10.37 15.91
C LYS A 380 -0.80 10.55 15.46
N ILE A 381 -1.59 9.47 15.41
CA ILE A 381 -3.02 9.52 15.09
C ILE A 381 -3.77 10.31 16.15
N HIS A 382 -3.55 10.02 17.43
CA HIS A 382 -4.16 10.77 18.53
C HIS A 382 -3.81 12.26 18.43
N GLY A 383 -2.55 12.59 18.15
CA GLY A 383 -2.11 13.97 17.97
C GLY A 383 -2.81 14.70 16.83
N ILE A 384 -2.96 14.07 15.65
CA ILE A 384 -3.66 14.72 14.53
C ILE A 384 -5.17 14.85 14.77
N VAL A 385 -5.80 13.89 15.43
CA VAL A 385 -7.22 13.94 15.80
C VAL A 385 -7.46 15.05 16.82
N GLU A 386 -6.59 15.17 17.84
CA GLU A 386 -6.68 16.25 18.83
C GLU A 386 -6.47 17.63 18.18
N ALA A 387 -5.50 17.76 17.29
CA ALA A 387 -5.26 19.00 16.56
C ALA A 387 -6.47 19.37 15.69
N TYR A 388 -7.03 18.41 14.96
CA TYR A 388 -8.22 18.59 14.14
C TYR A 388 -9.43 19.03 14.99
N ASN A 389 -9.73 18.33 16.07
CA ASN A 389 -10.83 18.65 16.98
C ASN A 389 -10.65 20.04 17.64
N SER A 390 -9.39 20.45 17.89
CA SER A 390 -9.04 21.76 18.46
C SER A 390 -8.97 22.87 17.40
N ARG A 391 -9.22 22.55 16.12
CA ARG A 391 -9.06 23.49 14.98
C ARG A 391 -7.63 24.07 14.88
N LYS A 392 -6.63 23.31 15.33
CA LYS A 392 -5.21 23.66 15.18
C LYS A 392 -4.66 23.18 13.83
N ASP A 393 -3.51 23.73 13.44
CA ASP A 393 -2.85 23.30 12.20
C ASP A 393 -2.36 21.86 12.31
N MET A 394 -2.92 20.97 11.48
CA MET A 394 -2.50 19.57 11.41
C MET A 394 -1.15 19.38 10.70
N ASN A 395 -0.59 20.42 10.08
CA ASN A 395 0.69 20.33 9.40
C ASN A 395 1.89 20.23 10.35
N GLU A 396 1.70 20.51 11.65
CA GLU A 396 2.74 20.29 12.68
C GLU A 396 3.01 18.80 12.92
N PHE A 397 2.06 17.90 12.56
CA PHE A 397 2.22 16.45 12.68
C PHE A 397 2.73 15.86 11.36
N HIS A 398 4.05 15.87 11.20
CA HIS A 398 4.72 15.31 10.03
C HIS A 398 5.34 13.94 10.33
N PHE A 399 5.25 13.03 9.35
CA PHE A 399 6.19 11.90 9.24
C PHE A 399 7.55 12.39 8.81
#